data_bf9f79f4f23a3d4b1f5b7bc18beba04b
#
_entry.id   bf9f79f4f23a3d4b1f5b7bc18beba04b
#
_cell.length_a   1.000
_cell.length_b   1.000
_cell.length_c   1.000
_cell.angle_alpha   90.00
_cell.angle_beta   90.00
_cell.angle_gamma   90.00
#
_symmetry.space_group_name_H-M   'P 1'
#
loop_
_entity.id
_entity.type
_entity.pdbx_description
1 polymer ?
#
loop_
_entity_poly.entity_id
_entity_poly.type
_entity_poly.pdbx_seq_one_letter_code
_entity_poly.pdbx_strand_id
1 'polypeptide(L)'
;MKGISVSFPGLGIGEGDINSVAFTIGDSFTVMWYGVMIAIGMIMAIAYASYRCKQQGIKVDDLMDIAIYTIFFGVIGARLYYVLFSSNQFETFWDIINLRTGGLAIYGGIIAGAITIAVVCFVKKLSWRKLFDCAGPGVMIAQAMGRWGNFFNGEAYGGIVSEGHPLYFLRMGLQSNNTYYDFKTTGMVYVHPTFLYESLWNIIGFVLINVFYKKKKFDGEIALWYFAWYGFGRMFIEGLRTDSLYIGSTGIRVSQLLGFLLFAVATALIIYGRIIIHNRNKNTPVLSEEENAPATEENG
;
A
#
# COMPACT_ATOMS: atom_id res chain seq x y z
N MET A 1 26.69 3.27 16.68
CA MET A 1 26.40 3.03 15.25
C MET A 1 26.78 4.29 14.50
N LYS A 2 27.53 4.18 13.41
CA LYS A 2 27.72 5.33 12.50
C LYS A 2 26.35 5.71 11.97
N GLY A 3 26.05 7.01 11.91
CA GLY A 3 24.81 7.52 11.31
C GLY A 3 24.65 7.03 9.85
N ILE A 4 23.49 7.17 9.30
CA ILE A 4 23.21 6.88 7.89
C ILE A 4 23.48 8.18 7.13
N SER A 5 24.50 8.18 6.23
CA SER A 5 24.79 9.35 5.40
C SER A 5 24.11 9.20 4.04
N VAL A 6 23.47 10.27 3.59
CA VAL A 6 22.67 10.31 2.35
C VAL A 6 22.99 11.55 1.54
N SER A 7 23.00 11.44 0.22
CA SER A 7 23.12 12.57 -0.71
C SER A 7 22.28 12.36 -1.97
N PHE A 8 21.95 13.44 -2.66
CA PHE A 8 21.30 13.40 -3.98
C PHE A 8 22.04 14.36 -4.92
N PRO A 9 23.24 13.98 -5.39
CA PRO A 9 24.11 14.90 -6.12
C PRO A 9 23.50 15.40 -7.43
N GLY A 10 22.67 14.61 -8.10
CA GLY A 10 21.97 15.05 -9.32
C GLY A 10 20.85 16.07 -9.07
N LEU A 11 20.41 16.23 -7.81
CA LEU A 11 19.46 17.26 -7.38
C LEU A 11 20.15 18.43 -6.67
N GLY A 12 21.49 18.45 -6.61
CA GLY A 12 22.23 19.48 -5.89
C GLY A 12 22.20 19.37 -4.37
N ILE A 13 21.72 18.23 -3.81
CA ILE A 13 21.67 17.96 -2.37
C ILE A 13 22.96 17.26 -1.98
N GLY A 14 23.79 17.93 -1.19
CA GLY A 14 25.05 17.43 -0.66
C GLY A 14 24.85 16.32 0.37
N GLU A 15 25.97 15.83 0.92
CA GLU A 15 25.97 14.80 1.95
C GLU A 15 25.41 15.33 3.27
N GLY A 16 24.54 14.56 3.88
CA GLY A 16 23.94 14.84 5.19
C GLY A 16 23.64 13.55 5.94
N ASP A 17 23.70 13.62 7.26
CA ASP A 17 23.41 12.49 8.12
C ASP A 17 21.93 12.45 8.47
N ILE A 18 21.35 11.26 8.38
CA ILE A 18 20.00 10.97 8.85
C ILE A 18 20.04 9.99 10.03
N ASN A 19 19.08 10.14 10.92
CA ASN A 19 18.94 9.26 12.07
C ASN A 19 17.63 8.45 11.92
N SER A 20 17.70 7.15 12.13
CA SER A 20 16.50 6.30 12.17
C SER A 20 15.64 6.54 13.43
N VAL A 21 16.24 7.10 14.50
CA VAL A 21 15.56 7.47 15.74
C VAL A 21 14.89 8.83 15.59
N ALA A 22 13.59 8.90 15.81
CA ALA A 22 12.82 10.14 15.84
C ALA A 22 13.01 10.88 17.18
N PHE A 23 12.76 10.18 18.28
CA PHE A 23 12.96 10.68 19.65
C PHE A 23 13.00 9.52 20.64
N THR A 24 13.52 9.82 21.85
CA THR A 24 13.57 8.86 22.96
C THR A 24 12.79 9.42 24.15
N ILE A 25 11.93 8.59 24.75
CA ILE A 25 11.14 8.93 25.93
C ILE A 25 11.78 8.25 27.14
N GLY A 26 12.32 9.04 28.07
CA GLY A 26 13.13 8.51 29.17
C GLY A 26 14.37 7.76 28.65
N ASP A 27 14.90 6.86 29.49
CA ASP A 27 16.15 6.13 29.16
C ASP A 27 15.93 4.83 28.37
N SER A 28 14.67 4.41 28.16
CA SER A 28 14.38 3.04 27.71
C SER A 28 13.44 2.91 26.51
N PHE A 29 12.76 3.98 26.09
CA PHE A 29 11.79 3.89 25.01
C PHE A 29 12.16 4.76 23.82
N THR A 30 12.70 4.11 22.78
CA THR A 30 13.11 4.77 21.55
C THR A 30 12.04 4.64 20.48
N VAL A 31 11.58 5.76 19.92
CA VAL A 31 10.63 5.83 18.80
C VAL A 31 11.41 6.03 17.50
N MET A 32 11.19 5.12 16.56
CA MET A 32 11.84 5.14 15.24
C MET A 32 11.00 5.93 14.24
N TRP A 33 11.64 6.66 13.34
CA TRP A 33 10.97 7.36 12.24
C TRP A 33 10.09 6.44 11.39
N TYR A 34 10.50 5.18 11.22
CA TYR A 34 9.70 4.19 10.51
C TYR A 34 8.29 4.04 11.13
N GLY A 35 8.22 3.88 12.45
CA GLY A 35 6.94 3.79 13.17
C GLY A 35 6.10 5.07 13.05
N VAL A 36 6.75 6.24 13.14
CA VAL A 36 6.09 7.55 12.98
C VAL A 36 5.48 7.69 11.58
N MET A 37 6.23 7.34 10.52
CA MET A 37 5.74 7.41 9.14
C MET A 37 4.56 6.47 8.89
N ILE A 38 4.60 5.25 9.43
CA ILE A 38 3.46 4.31 9.36
C ILE A 38 2.24 4.90 10.09
N ALA A 39 2.41 5.44 11.29
CA ALA A 39 1.31 6.02 12.08
C ALA A 39 0.66 7.21 11.33
N ILE A 40 1.47 8.12 10.78
CA ILE A 40 0.98 9.23 9.97
C ILE A 40 0.24 8.70 8.74
N GLY A 41 0.81 7.74 8.03
CA GLY A 41 0.18 7.10 6.87
C GLY A 41 -1.17 6.47 7.20
N MET A 42 -1.28 5.76 8.31
CA MET A 42 -2.55 5.19 8.78
C MET A 42 -3.59 6.26 9.11
N ILE A 43 -3.20 7.32 9.84
CA ILE A 43 -4.11 8.43 10.16
C ILE A 43 -4.63 9.08 8.89
N MET A 44 -3.76 9.37 7.92
CA MET A 44 -4.14 9.96 6.63
C MET A 44 -5.07 9.04 5.84
N ALA A 45 -4.79 7.73 5.81
CA ALA A 45 -5.62 6.74 5.13
C ALA A 45 -7.02 6.64 5.75
N ILE A 46 -7.11 6.60 7.08
CA ILE A 46 -8.39 6.54 7.80
C ILE A 46 -9.18 7.85 7.60
N ALA A 47 -8.52 9.01 7.67
CA ALA A 47 -9.16 10.30 7.43
C ALA A 47 -9.74 10.39 6.00
N TYR A 48 -8.97 9.95 4.99
CA TYR A 48 -9.42 9.88 3.61
C TYR A 48 -10.59 8.90 3.45
N ALA A 49 -10.46 7.67 3.99
CA ALA A 49 -11.50 6.65 3.93
C ALA A 49 -12.79 7.14 4.62
N SER A 50 -12.69 7.85 5.75
CA SER A 50 -13.83 8.46 6.45
C SER A 50 -14.57 9.46 5.57
N TYR A 51 -13.82 10.31 4.87
CA TYR A 51 -14.40 11.26 3.91
C TYR A 51 -15.16 10.54 2.79
N ARG A 52 -14.59 9.46 2.23
CA ARG A 52 -15.23 8.66 1.16
C ARG A 52 -16.40 7.83 1.65
N CYS A 53 -16.33 7.26 2.84
CA CYS A 53 -17.41 6.49 3.46
C CYS A 53 -18.66 7.36 3.63
N LYS A 54 -18.53 8.61 4.08
CA LYS A 54 -19.65 9.55 4.14
C LYS A 54 -20.34 9.75 2.79
N GLN A 55 -19.57 9.81 1.69
CA GLN A 55 -20.10 9.94 0.33
C GLN A 55 -20.80 8.67 -0.17
N GLN A 56 -20.43 7.50 0.35
CA GLN A 56 -20.97 6.19 -0.04
C GLN A 56 -22.07 5.70 0.90
N GLY A 57 -22.48 6.50 1.90
CA GLY A 57 -23.52 6.15 2.88
C GLY A 57 -23.06 5.10 3.91
N ILE A 58 -21.76 4.95 4.12
CA ILE A 58 -21.18 4.11 5.19
C ILE A 58 -20.94 4.99 6.40
N LYS A 59 -21.39 4.55 7.58
CA LYS A 59 -21.16 5.27 8.84
C LYS A 59 -19.66 5.28 9.18
N VAL A 60 -19.16 6.42 9.62
CA VAL A 60 -17.75 6.55 10.01
C VAL A 60 -17.42 5.66 11.19
N ASP A 61 -18.36 5.48 12.13
CA ASP A 61 -18.18 4.59 13.28
C ASP A 61 -17.92 3.14 12.84
N ASP A 62 -18.64 2.66 11.81
CA ASP A 62 -18.39 1.32 11.26
C ASP A 62 -17.01 1.20 10.63
N LEU A 63 -16.54 2.26 9.95
CA LEU A 63 -15.17 2.29 9.42
C LEU A 63 -14.13 2.30 10.56
N MET A 64 -14.38 3.06 11.64
CA MET A 64 -13.46 3.11 12.79
C MET A 64 -13.38 1.77 13.49
N ASP A 65 -14.51 1.08 13.69
CA ASP A 65 -14.52 -0.29 14.23
C ASP A 65 -13.70 -1.24 13.36
N ILE A 66 -13.91 -1.20 12.04
CA ILE A 66 -13.14 -2.01 11.09
C ILE A 66 -11.65 -1.69 11.19
N ALA A 67 -11.27 -0.41 11.24
CA ALA A 67 -9.88 0.00 11.33
C ALA A 67 -9.22 -0.51 12.63
N ILE A 68 -9.90 -0.32 13.77
CA ILE A 68 -9.40 -0.76 15.08
C ILE A 68 -9.21 -2.28 15.11
N TYR A 69 -10.23 -3.04 14.72
CA TYR A 69 -10.14 -4.50 14.70
C TYR A 69 -9.09 -4.98 13.69
N THR A 70 -9.01 -4.36 12.51
CA THR A 70 -8.03 -4.74 11.48
C THR A 70 -6.60 -4.50 11.95
N ILE A 71 -6.33 -3.39 12.62
CA ILE A 71 -5.01 -3.10 13.19
C ILE A 71 -4.69 -4.10 14.29
N PHE A 72 -5.61 -4.32 15.23
CA PHE A 72 -5.41 -5.22 16.37
C PHE A 72 -5.14 -6.65 15.92
N PHE A 73 -6.04 -7.24 15.14
CA PHE A 73 -5.88 -8.61 14.65
C PHE A 73 -4.78 -8.74 13.60
N GLY A 74 -4.52 -7.66 12.84
CA GLY A 74 -3.40 -7.61 11.89
C GLY A 74 -2.05 -7.74 12.58
N VAL A 75 -1.84 -7.06 13.71
CA VAL A 75 -0.60 -7.20 14.51
C VAL A 75 -0.48 -8.61 15.08
N ILE A 76 -1.56 -9.17 15.63
CA ILE A 76 -1.59 -10.55 16.13
C ILE A 76 -1.25 -11.53 15.00
N GLY A 77 -1.89 -11.40 13.84
CA GLY A 77 -1.64 -12.26 12.68
C GLY A 77 -0.22 -12.15 12.15
N ALA A 78 0.34 -10.93 12.11
CA ALA A 78 1.73 -10.71 11.71
C ALA A 78 2.71 -11.42 12.64
N ARG A 79 2.46 -11.37 13.95
CA ARG A 79 3.28 -12.06 14.94
C ARG A 79 3.11 -13.58 14.86
N LEU A 80 1.88 -14.06 14.79
CA LEU A 80 1.58 -15.48 14.69
C LEU A 80 2.23 -16.11 13.46
N TYR A 81 2.12 -15.46 12.30
CA TYR A 81 2.77 -15.92 11.07
C TYR A 81 4.29 -15.98 11.24
N TYR A 82 4.89 -14.93 11.82
CA TYR A 82 6.33 -14.92 12.08
C TYR A 82 6.75 -16.08 12.98
N VAL A 83 6.05 -16.32 14.08
CA VAL A 83 6.34 -17.40 15.02
C VAL A 83 6.23 -18.76 14.35
N LEU A 84 5.21 -18.98 13.50
CA LEU A 84 4.97 -20.26 12.83
C LEU A 84 5.99 -20.58 11.73
N PHE A 85 6.49 -19.56 11.02
CA PHE A 85 7.35 -19.74 9.85
C PHE A 85 8.81 -19.28 10.06
N SER A 86 9.14 -18.78 11.23
CA SER A 86 10.51 -18.42 11.59
C SER A 86 11.30 -19.67 12.00
N SER A 87 12.56 -19.72 11.63
CA SER A 87 13.52 -20.71 12.11
C SER A 87 14.02 -20.43 13.53
N ASN A 88 13.62 -19.29 14.12
CA ASN A 88 14.02 -18.93 15.48
C ASN A 88 13.37 -19.87 16.51
N GLN A 89 14.14 -20.30 17.49
CA GLN A 89 13.62 -21.03 18.63
C GLN A 89 13.10 -20.03 19.65
N PHE A 90 11.86 -20.24 20.11
CA PHE A 90 11.23 -19.48 21.18
C PHE A 90 11.29 -20.34 22.45
N GLU A 91 12.06 -19.91 23.44
CA GLU A 91 12.28 -20.68 24.67
C GLU A 91 11.13 -20.50 25.67
N THR A 92 10.48 -19.32 25.63
CA THR A 92 9.41 -19.01 26.57
C THR A 92 8.16 -18.48 25.83
N PHE A 93 7.00 -18.62 26.49
CA PHE A 93 5.76 -18.02 26.00
C PHE A 93 5.87 -16.49 25.84
N TRP A 94 6.68 -15.83 26.68
CA TRP A 94 6.93 -14.39 26.59
C TRP A 94 7.68 -14.00 25.32
N ASP A 95 8.57 -14.84 24.83
CA ASP A 95 9.29 -14.59 23.56
C ASP A 95 8.33 -14.60 22.36
N ILE A 96 7.27 -15.43 22.44
CA ILE A 96 6.24 -15.49 21.40
C ILE A 96 5.43 -14.19 21.35
N ILE A 97 5.09 -13.60 22.50
CA ILE A 97 4.23 -12.40 22.59
C ILE A 97 5.02 -11.10 22.47
N ASN A 98 6.31 -11.13 22.80
CA ASN A 98 7.14 -9.93 22.85
C ASN A 98 7.35 -9.32 21.45
N LEU A 99 6.65 -8.20 21.17
CA LEU A 99 6.77 -7.45 19.93
C LEU A 99 7.99 -6.51 19.89
N ARG A 100 8.65 -6.26 21.03
CA ARG A 100 9.79 -5.35 21.14
C ARG A 100 11.05 -5.88 20.45
N THR A 101 11.19 -7.19 20.38
CA THR A 101 12.30 -7.86 19.71
C THR A 101 12.16 -7.88 18.18
N GLY A 102 11.12 -7.25 17.65
CA GLY A 102 10.78 -7.32 16.23
C GLY A 102 10.04 -8.62 15.87
N GLY A 103 10.13 -9.06 14.62
CA GLY A 103 9.53 -10.32 14.18
C GLY A 103 8.02 -10.21 13.91
N LEU A 104 7.67 -9.33 12.97
CA LEU A 104 6.33 -9.19 12.40
C LEU A 104 6.39 -9.52 10.90
N ALA A 105 5.66 -10.55 10.49
CA ALA A 105 5.59 -10.92 9.08
C ALA A 105 4.43 -10.22 8.38
N ILE A 106 4.72 -9.46 7.35
CA ILE A 106 3.72 -8.67 6.61
C ILE A 106 2.58 -9.52 6.05
N TYR A 107 2.87 -10.73 5.58
CA TYR A 107 1.85 -11.65 5.05
C TYR A 107 0.82 -12.06 6.10
N GLY A 108 1.26 -12.31 7.34
CA GLY A 108 0.36 -12.61 8.45
C GLY A 108 -0.58 -11.45 8.77
N GLY A 109 -0.05 -10.22 8.74
CA GLY A 109 -0.85 -9.01 8.93
C GLY A 109 -1.89 -8.80 7.84
N ILE A 110 -1.52 -9.01 6.57
CA ILE A 110 -2.44 -8.89 5.43
C ILE A 110 -3.55 -9.94 5.51
N ILE A 111 -3.22 -11.20 5.78
CA ILE A 111 -4.20 -12.30 5.87
C ILE A 111 -5.18 -12.06 7.01
N ALA A 112 -4.66 -11.79 8.21
CA ALA A 112 -5.51 -11.53 9.39
C ALA A 112 -6.36 -10.26 9.20
N GLY A 113 -5.80 -9.20 8.62
CA GLY A 113 -6.54 -8.00 8.29
C GLY A 113 -7.67 -8.24 7.29
N ALA A 114 -7.40 -9.00 6.23
CA ALA A 114 -8.43 -9.36 5.24
C ALA A 114 -9.57 -10.18 5.84
N ILE A 115 -9.24 -11.19 6.68
CA ILE A 115 -10.23 -11.99 7.41
C ILE A 115 -11.06 -11.09 8.33
N THR A 116 -10.41 -10.20 9.09
CA THR A 116 -11.10 -9.29 10.00
C THR A 116 -12.08 -8.39 9.26
N ILE A 117 -11.66 -7.77 8.15
CA ILE A 117 -12.54 -6.94 7.33
C ILE A 117 -13.74 -7.76 6.82
N ALA A 118 -13.51 -8.98 6.33
CA ALA A 118 -14.58 -9.85 5.83
C ALA A 118 -15.60 -10.18 6.94
N VAL A 119 -15.11 -10.56 8.12
CA VAL A 119 -15.96 -10.90 9.28
C VAL A 119 -16.78 -9.69 9.73
N VAL A 120 -16.14 -8.52 9.91
CA VAL A 120 -16.84 -7.31 10.39
C VAL A 120 -17.84 -6.83 9.35
N CYS A 121 -17.51 -6.85 8.05
CA CYS A 121 -18.46 -6.52 7.00
C CYS A 121 -19.66 -7.47 6.99
N PHE A 122 -19.44 -8.76 7.20
CA PHE A 122 -20.51 -9.75 7.28
C PHE A 122 -21.43 -9.50 8.48
N VAL A 123 -20.86 -9.33 9.68
CA VAL A 123 -21.62 -9.08 10.93
C VAL A 123 -22.42 -7.79 10.86
N LYS A 124 -21.79 -6.72 10.36
CA LYS A 124 -22.43 -5.39 10.25
C LYS A 124 -23.28 -5.22 8.99
N LYS A 125 -23.37 -6.25 8.13
CA LYS A 125 -24.10 -6.23 6.84
C LYS A 125 -23.63 -5.08 5.92
N LEU A 126 -22.35 -4.78 5.92
CA LEU A 126 -21.75 -3.74 5.10
C LEU A 126 -21.32 -4.28 3.73
N SER A 127 -21.42 -3.45 2.70
CA SER A 127 -20.87 -3.76 1.40
C SER A 127 -19.33 -3.63 1.41
N TRP A 128 -18.64 -4.75 1.46
CA TRP A 128 -17.17 -4.79 1.41
C TRP A 128 -16.62 -4.12 0.13
N ARG A 129 -17.35 -4.20 -0.99
CA ARG A 129 -16.96 -3.55 -2.25
C ARG A 129 -16.92 -2.03 -2.12
N LYS A 130 -17.97 -1.43 -1.53
CA LYS A 130 -18.01 0.02 -1.27
C LYS A 130 -16.93 0.44 -0.26
N LEU A 131 -16.71 -0.39 0.77
CA LEU A 131 -15.67 -0.14 1.77
C LEU A 131 -14.28 -0.12 1.13
N PHE A 132 -13.96 -1.09 0.28
CA PHE A 132 -12.68 -1.12 -0.44
C PHE A 132 -12.52 0.05 -1.42
N ASP A 133 -13.60 0.49 -2.07
CA ASP A 133 -13.56 1.72 -2.88
C ASP A 133 -13.23 2.96 -2.04
N CYS A 134 -13.70 3.02 -0.80
CA CYS A 134 -13.38 4.11 0.11
C CYS A 134 -11.93 4.04 0.63
N ALA A 135 -11.45 2.83 0.94
CA ALA A 135 -10.15 2.62 1.57
C ALA A 135 -8.98 2.61 0.56
N GLY A 136 -9.19 2.06 -0.65
CA GLY A 136 -8.12 1.83 -1.62
C GLY A 136 -7.20 3.02 -1.88
N PRO A 137 -7.71 4.21 -2.24
CA PRO A 137 -6.85 5.37 -2.45
C PRO A 137 -6.17 5.84 -1.16
N GLY A 138 -6.83 5.67 0.01
CA GLY A 138 -6.21 5.95 1.32
C GLY A 138 -4.99 5.07 1.59
N VAL A 139 -5.06 3.80 1.20
CA VAL A 139 -3.91 2.87 1.32
C VAL A 139 -2.72 3.36 0.50
N MET A 140 -2.93 3.98 -0.68
CA MET A 140 -1.82 4.55 -1.47
C MET A 140 -1.09 5.66 -0.72
N ILE A 141 -1.82 6.50 0.03
CA ILE A 141 -1.21 7.52 0.89
C ILE A 141 -0.36 6.85 1.97
N ALA A 142 -0.92 5.85 2.66
CA ALA A 142 -0.19 5.11 3.70
C ALA A 142 1.06 4.42 3.14
N GLN A 143 0.97 3.83 1.95
CA GLN A 143 2.13 3.22 1.27
C GLN A 143 3.19 4.28 0.91
N ALA A 144 2.78 5.43 0.37
CA ALA A 144 3.70 6.51 0.06
C ALA A 144 4.47 6.98 1.31
N MET A 145 3.76 7.16 2.44
CA MET A 145 4.37 7.54 3.72
C MET A 145 5.28 6.44 4.27
N GLY A 146 4.85 5.18 4.21
CA GLY A 146 5.65 4.04 4.68
C GLY A 146 7.01 3.92 3.98
N ARG A 147 7.10 4.32 2.70
CA ARG A 147 8.38 4.33 1.96
C ARG A 147 9.40 5.32 2.53
N TRP A 148 8.96 6.43 3.08
CA TRP A 148 9.86 7.33 3.81
C TRP A 148 10.42 6.69 5.09
N GLY A 149 9.69 5.76 5.70
CA GLY A 149 10.23 4.94 6.80
C GLY A 149 11.46 4.13 6.37
N ASN A 150 11.41 3.50 5.17
CA ASN A 150 12.56 2.79 4.62
C ASN A 150 13.75 3.75 4.37
N PHE A 151 13.50 4.96 3.90
CA PHE A 151 14.53 5.99 3.74
C PHE A 151 15.25 6.30 5.06
N PHE A 152 14.50 6.55 6.13
CA PHE A 152 15.09 6.84 7.45
C PHE A 152 15.86 5.64 8.04
N ASN A 153 15.51 4.41 7.65
CA ASN A 153 16.24 3.22 8.05
C ASN A 153 17.45 2.89 7.13
N GLY A 154 17.60 3.60 6.00
CA GLY A 154 18.64 3.29 5.02
C GLY A 154 18.51 1.88 4.45
N GLU A 155 17.28 1.44 4.18
CA GLU A 155 16.95 0.08 3.71
C GLU A 155 16.07 0.10 2.47
N ALA A 156 15.85 -1.09 1.87
CA ALA A 156 14.94 -1.27 0.75
C ALA A 156 15.27 -0.40 -0.48
N TYR A 157 16.54 -0.09 -0.68
CA TYR A 157 17.04 0.62 -1.86
C TYR A 157 17.23 -0.33 -3.05
N GLY A 158 17.49 0.26 -4.22
CA GLY A 158 17.77 -0.52 -5.42
C GLY A 158 19.26 -0.76 -5.66
N GLY A 159 19.57 -1.41 -6.77
CA GLY A 159 20.94 -1.65 -7.21
C GLY A 159 21.70 -0.36 -7.53
N ILE A 160 23.00 -0.50 -7.83
CA ILE A 160 23.87 0.61 -8.21
C ILE A 160 23.35 1.25 -9.51
N VAL A 161 23.30 2.58 -9.54
CA VAL A 161 22.89 3.34 -10.73
C VAL A 161 24.13 3.63 -11.57
N SER A 162 24.17 3.04 -12.78
CA SER A 162 25.28 3.25 -13.73
C SER A 162 25.24 4.64 -14.36
N GLU A 163 26.42 5.17 -14.69
CA GLU A 163 26.52 6.35 -15.55
C GLU A 163 25.85 6.07 -16.91
N GLY A 164 25.06 7.04 -17.42
CA GLY A 164 24.26 6.85 -18.63
C GLY A 164 22.86 6.28 -18.42
N HIS A 165 22.50 5.82 -17.23
CA HIS A 165 21.12 5.42 -16.94
C HIS A 165 20.18 6.66 -16.95
N PRO A 166 18.98 6.59 -17.56
CA PRO A 166 18.06 7.73 -17.64
C PRO A 166 17.72 8.37 -16.28
N LEU A 167 17.71 7.57 -15.20
CA LEU A 167 17.43 8.04 -13.85
C LEU A 167 18.71 8.35 -13.05
N TYR A 168 19.88 8.47 -13.69
CA TYR A 168 21.15 8.76 -13.01
C TYR A 168 21.10 10.08 -12.23
N PHE A 169 20.32 11.04 -12.69
CA PHE A 169 20.13 12.32 -11.98
C PHE A 169 19.39 12.19 -10.64
N LEU A 170 18.60 11.11 -10.45
CA LEU A 170 17.91 10.81 -9.18
C LEU A 170 18.71 9.88 -8.26
N ARG A 171 19.95 9.51 -8.62
CA ARG A 171 20.74 8.58 -7.79
C ARG A 171 20.86 9.08 -6.37
N MET A 172 20.68 8.17 -5.43
CA MET A 172 20.88 8.41 -4.00
C MET A 172 22.25 7.89 -3.59
N GLY A 173 23.12 8.77 -3.14
CA GLY A 173 24.29 8.34 -2.39
C GLY A 173 23.85 7.86 -1.02
N LEU A 174 24.23 6.65 -0.65
CA LEU A 174 23.88 6.02 0.61
C LEU A 174 25.11 5.35 1.23
N GLN A 175 25.37 5.66 2.50
CA GLN A 175 26.35 4.96 3.33
C GLN A 175 25.67 4.52 4.62
N SER A 176 25.53 3.20 4.81
CA SER A 176 24.89 2.59 5.96
C SER A 176 25.49 1.21 6.24
N ASN A 177 25.09 0.60 7.35
CA ASN A 177 25.49 -0.80 7.60
C ASN A 177 24.92 -1.74 6.51
N ASN A 178 23.71 -1.47 6.00
CA ASN A 178 23.10 -2.28 4.95
C ASN A 178 23.91 -2.22 3.65
N THR A 179 24.36 -1.02 3.23
CA THR A 179 25.21 -0.89 2.04
C THR A 179 26.56 -1.59 2.21
N TYR A 180 27.11 -1.61 3.43
CA TYR A 180 28.31 -2.39 3.71
C TYR A 180 28.09 -3.91 3.50
N TYR A 181 26.96 -4.45 3.97
CA TYR A 181 26.68 -5.87 3.78
C TYR A 181 26.39 -6.22 2.32
N ASP A 182 25.65 -5.36 1.60
CA ASP A 182 25.24 -5.61 0.22
C ASP A 182 26.39 -5.44 -0.77
N PHE A 183 27.18 -4.39 -0.63
CA PHE A 183 28.21 -3.98 -1.61
C PHE A 183 29.66 -4.15 -1.13
N LYS A 184 29.84 -4.61 0.12
CA LYS A 184 31.19 -4.82 0.74
C LYS A 184 32.08 -3.58 0.70
N THR A 185 31.48 -2.39 0.84
CA THR A 185 32.21 -1.11 0.88
C THR A 185 31.81 -0.28 2.10
N THR A 186 32.78 0.44 2.65
CA THR A 186 32.56 1.41 3.74
C THR A 186 32.29 2.82 3.25
N GLY A 187 32.41 3.04 1.93
CA GLY A 187 32.16 4.33 1.29
C GLY A 187 30.71 4.52 0.87
N MET A 188 30.42 5.70 0.37
CA MET A 188 29.11 6.02 -0.20
C MET A 188 28.90 5.27 -1.52
N VAL A 189 27.71 4.67 -1.67
CA VAL A 189 27.30 3.94 -2.88
C VAL A 189 26.12 4.68 -3.51
N TYR A 190 26.14 4.84 -4.84
CA TYR A 190 25.04 5.49 -5.56
C TYR A 190 24.05 4.46 -6.05
N VAL A 191 22.88 4.45 -5.43
CA VAL A 191 21.83 3.45 -5.63
C VAL A 191 20.51 4.06 -6.15
N HIS A 192 19.62 3.22 -6.67
CA HIS A 192 18.26 3.64 -7.01
C HIS A 192 17.46 3.96 -5.73
N PRO A 193 16.90 5.17 -5.57
CA PRO A 193 16.04 5.55 -4.45
C PRO A 193 14.63 4.96 -4.63
N THR A 194 14.49 3.66 -4.46
CA THR A 194 13.22 2.96 -4.68
C THR A 194 12.10 3.45 -3.77
N PHE A 195 12.44 3.95 -2.57
CA PHE A 195 11.49 4.61 -1.67
C PHE A 195 10.81 5.81 -2.36
N LEU A 196 11.59 6.63 -3.07
CA LEU A 196 11.10 7.80 -3.79
C LEU A 196 10.24 7.38 -5.00
N TYR A 197 10.69 6.39 -5.75
CA TYR A 197 9.95 5.88 -6.91
C TYR A 197 8.58 5.33 -6.49
N GLU A 198 8.51 4.49 -5.46
CA GLU A 198 7.26 3.94 -4.97
C GLU A 198 6.37 5.02 -4.32
N SER A 199 6.95 5.98 -3.59
CA SER A 199 6.21 7.09 -3.01
C SER A 199 5.54 7.94 -4.10
N LEU A 200 6.31 8.37 -5.12
CA LEU A 200 5.79 9.14 -6.24
C LEU A 200 4.74 8.36 -7.05
N TRP A 201 4.99 7.07 -7.31
CA TRP A 201 4.04 6.20 -8.00
C TRP A 201 2.70 6.13 -7.28
N ASN A 202 2.72 5.92 -5.95
CA ASN A 202 1.50 5.90 -5.14
C ASN A 202 0.79 7.26 -5.12
N ILE A 203 1.52 8.38 -5.02
CA ILE A 203 0.93 9.72 -5.05
C ILE A 203 0.27 9.99 -6.41
N ILE A 204 0.94 9.68 -7.52
CA ILE A 204 0.39 9.84 -8.87
C ILE A 204 -0.89 9.01 -9.01
N GLY A 205 -0.86 7.74 -8.60
CA GLY A 205 -2.02 6.86 -8.63
C GLY A 205 -3.18 7.38 -7.77
N PHE A 206 -2.87 7.86 -6.56
CA PHE A 206 -3.85 8.50 -5.69
C PHE A 206 -4.54 9.68 -6.39
N VAL A 207 -3.77 10.59 -7.01
CA VAL A 207 -4.32 11.74 -7.72
C VAL A 207 -5.19 11.29 -8.89
N LEU A 208 -4.69 10.38 -9.74
CA LEU A 208 -5.44 9.89 -10.91
C LEU A 208 -6.74 9.20 -10.50
N ILE A 209 -6.72 8.32 -9.50
CA ILE A 209 -7.92 7.65 -9.02
C ILE A 209 -8.92 8.68 -8.49
N ASN A 210 -8.48 9.73 -7.79
CA ASN A 210 -9.37 10.77 -7.29
C ASN A 210 -9.99 11.61 -8.41
N VAL A 211 -9.22 11.98 -9.43
CA VAL A 211 -9.73 12.71 -10.61
C VAL A 211 -10.82 11.90 -11.31
N PHE A 212 -10.62 10.60 -11.43
CA PHE A 212 -11.55 9.71 -12.12
C PHE A 212 -12.56 9.02 -11.20
N TYR A 213 -12.57 9.28 -9.91
CA TYR A 213 -13.40 8.59 -8.91
C TYR A 213 -14.88 8.56 -9.27
N LYS A 214 -15.42 9.67 -9.76
CA LYS A 214 -16.83 9.79 -10.16
C LYS A 214 -17.17 8.99 -11.43
N LYS A 215 -16.18 8.51 -12.18
CA LYS A 215 -16.37 7.72 -13.41
C LYS A 215 -16.50 6.21 -13.15
N LYS A 216 -16.50 5.79 -11.88
CA LYS A 216 -16.73 4.38 -11.53
C LYS A 216 -18.11 3.94 -12.02
N LYS A 217 -18.22 2.71 -12.49
CA LYS A 217 -19.45 2.12 -13.02
C LYS A 217 -20.09 1.10 -12.07
N PHE A 218 -19.29 0.50 -11.16
CA PHE A 218 -19.77 -0.51 -10.22
C PHE A 218 -19.01 -0.41 -8.89
N ASP A 219 -19.61 -0.97 -7.84
CA ASP A 219 -18.98 -1.02 -6.51
C ASP A 219 -17.82 -2.02 -6.50
N GLY A 220 -16.67 -1.56 -6.03
CA GLY A 220 -15.38 -2.27 -6.06
C GLY A 220 -14.45 -1.85 -7.20
N GLU A 221 -14.91 -1.03 -8.15
CA GLU A 221 -14.09 -0.63 -9.29
C GLU A 221 -12.89 0.24 -8.90
N ILE A 222 -13.06 1.12 -7.92
CA ILE A 222 -11.96 1.97 -7.42
C ILE A 222 -10.89 1.12 -6.74
N ALA A 223 -11.30 0.11 -5.99
CA ALA A 223 -10.37 -0.85 -5.38
C ALA A 223 -9.60 -1.63 -6.47
N LEU A 224 -10.28 -2.04 -7.53
CA LEU A 224 -9.62 -2.70 -8.66
C LEU A 224 -8.63 -1.76 -9.37
N TRP A 225 -8.93 -0.47 -9.52
CA TRP A 225 -7.98 0.51 -10.06
C TRP A 225 -6.74 0.65 -9.16
N TYR A 226 -6.94 0.66 -7.83
CA TYR A 226 -5.83 0.64 -6.89
C TYR A 226 -4.96 -0.61 -7.09
N PHE A 227 -5.55 -1.81 -7.13
CA PHE A 227 -4.80 -3.05 -7.31
C PHE A 227 -4.08 -3.11 -8.67
N ALA A 228 -4.71 -2.66 -9.74
CA ALA A 228 -4.07 -2.59 -11.06
C ALA A 228 -2.88 -1.62 -11.06
N TRP A 229 -3.06 -0.42 -10.52
CA TRP A 229 -2.00 0.60 -10.44
C TRP A 229 -0.83 0.14 -9.58
N TYR A 230 -1.13 -0.34 -8.36
CA TYR A 230 -0.11 -0.85 -7.45
C TYR A 230 0.63 -2.05 -8.02
N GLY A 231 -0.11 -3.02 -8.58
CA GLY A 231 0.48 -4.21 -9.19
C GLY A 231 1.41 -3.88 -10.34
N PHE A 232 1.01 -2.95 -11.22
CA PHE A 232 1.84 -2.49 -12.32
C PHE A 232 3.13 -1.83 -11.83
N GLY A 233 3.05 -0.90 -10.88
CA GLY A 233 4.23 -0.26 -10.31
C GLY A 233 5.16 -1.26 -9.62
N ARG A 234 4.58 -2.18 -8.84
CA ARG A 234 5.34 -3.20 -8.12
C ARG A 234 6.11 -4.14 -9.05
N MET A 235 5.52 -4.49 -10.19
CA MET A 235 6.16 -5.32 -11.20
C MET A 235 7.49 -4.72 -11.69
N PHE A 236 7.57 -3.40 -11.86
CA PHE A 236 8.79 -2.74 -12.34
C PHE A 236 9.74 -2.37 -11.20
N ILE A 237 9.23 -1.76 -10.13
CA ILE A 237 10.09 -1.23 -9.05
C ILE A 237 10.75 -2.37 -8.27
N GLU A 238 10.06 -3.51 -8.09
CA GLU A 238 10.67 -4.70 -7.46
C GLU A 238 11.89 -5.19 -8.24
N GLY A 239 11.89 -5.02 -9.56
CA GLY A 239 13.02 -5.35 -10.43
C GLY A 239 14.32 -4.62 -10.07
N LEU A 240 14.22 -3.44 -9.44
CA LEU A 240 15.37 -2.62 -9.05
C LEU A 240 15.89 -2.96 -7.65
N ARG A 241 15.10 -3.60 -6.78
CA ARG A 241 15.43 -3.81 -5.35
C ARG A 241 16.50 -4.86 -5.15
N THR A 242 17.33 -4.66 -4.13
CA THR A 242 18.39 -5.60 -3.73
C THR A 242 17.91 -6.66 -2.75
N ASP A 243 16.87 -6.38 -1.97
CA ASP A 243 16.34 -7.21 -0.87
C ASP A 243 15.13 -8.07 -1.26
N SER A 244 14.99 -8.38 -2.55
CA SER A 244 13.85 -9.16 -3.07
C SER A 244 13.88 -10.62 -2.65
N LEU A 245 12.71 -11.17 -2.31
CA LEU A 245 12.52 -12.60 -2.09
C LEU A 245 12.32 -13.33 -3.44
N TYR A 246 13.00 -14.46 -3.62
CA TYR A 246 12.93 -15.28 -4.84
C TYR A 246 12.16 -16.59 -4.60
N ILE A 247 11.51 -17.10 -5.64
CA ILE A 247 10.84 -18.41 -5.62
C ILE A 247 11.90 -19.49 -5.87
N GLY A 248 12.40 -20.08 -4.79
CA GLY A 248 13.44 -21.12 -4.90
C GLY A 248 14.62 -20.64 -5.75
N SER A 249 15.06 -21.48 -6.71
CA SER A 249 16.16 -21.18 -7.64
C SER A 249 15.71 -20.62 -8.99
N THR A 250 14.44 -20.23 -9.14
CA THR A 250 13.86 -19.81 -10.44
C THR A 250 14.30 -18.44 -10.93
N GLY A 251 14.89 -17.62 -10.06
CA GLY A 251 15.21 -16.22 -10.36
C GLY A 251 13.97 -15.29 -10.40
N ILE A 252 12.77 -15.83 -10.18
CA ILE A 252 11.53 -15.04 -10.16
C ILE A 252 11.33 -14.42 -8.78
N ARG A 253 11.15 -13.11 -8.72
CA ARG A 253 10.87 -12.38 -7.47
C ARG A 253 9.39 -12.52 -7.10
N VAL A 254 9.12 -12.98 -5.86
CA VAL A 254 7.75 -13.22 -5.35
C VAL A 254 6.87 -11.99 -5.51
N SER A 255 7.36 -10.83 -5.08
CA SER A 255 6.58 -9.57 -5.15
C SER A 255 6.35 -9.10 -6.58
N GLN A 256 7.26 -9.39 -7.50
CA GLN A 256 7.12 -9.04 -8.92
C GLN A 256 6.01 -9.88 -9.58
N LEU A 257 6.02 -11.20 -9.34
CA LEU A 257 4.97 -12.10 -9.81
C LEU A 257 3.60 -11.72 -9.24
N LEU A 258 3.53 -11.47 -7.93
CA LEU A 258 2.30 -11.04 -7.28
C LEU A 258 1.79 -9.71 -7.85
N GLY A 259 2.69 -8.76 -8.12
CA GLY A 259 2.38 -7.49 -8.78
C GLY A 259 1.77 -7.70 -10.16
N PHE A 260 2.37 -8.57 -10.97
CA PHE A 260 1.83 -8.93 -12.30
C PHE A 260 0.43 -9.55 -12.20
N LEU A 261 0.24 -10.51 -11.29
CA LEU A 261 -1.06 -11.16 -11.10
C LEU A 261 -2.13 -10.17 -10.65
N LEU A 262 -1.81 -9.28 -9.69
CA LEU A 262 -2.73 -8.23 -9.24
C LEU A 262 -3.12 -7.30 -10.41
N PHE A 263 -2.16 -6.86 -11.21
CA PHE A 263 -2.42 -6.02 -12.39
C PHE A 263 -3.32 -6.73 -13.39
N ALA A 264 -2.98 -7.97 -13.77
CA ALA A 264 -3.70 -8.72 -14.78
C ALA A 264 -5.15 -9.03 -14.34
N VAL A 265 -5.32 -9.55 -13.12
CA VAL A 265 -6.63 -9.91 -12.58
C VAL A 265 -7.50 -8.67 -12.37
N ALA A 266 -6.97 -7.60 -11.77
CA ALA A 266 -7.73 -6.40 -11.53
C ALA A 266 -8.18 -5.74 -12.85
N THR A 267 -7.27 -5.67 -13.84
CA THR A 267 -7.59 -5.13 -15.18
C THR A 267 -8.67 -5.97 -15.87
N ALA A 268 -8.55 -7.30 -15.84
CA ALA A 268 -9.57 -8.21 -16.42
C ALA A 268 -10.93 -8.02 -15.75
N LEU A 269 -10.98 -7.90 -14.42
CA LEU A 269 -12.21 -7.67 -13.67
C LEU A 269 -12.85 -6.30 -13.96
N ILE A 270 -12.05 -5.26 -14.17
CA ILE A 270 -12.54 -3.93 -14.57
C ILE A 270 -13.19 -4.02 -15.95
N ILE A 271 -12.50 -4.61 -16.92
CA ILE A 271 -13.01 -4.77 -18.29
C ILE A 271 -14.32 -5.59 -18.28
N TYR A 272 -14.31 -6.74 -17.62
CA TYR A 272 -15.47 -7.63 -17.51
C TYR A 272 -16.68 -6.93 -16.87
N GLY A 273 -16.47 -6.26 -15.74
CA GLY A 273 -17.53 -5.52 -15.05
C GLY A 273 -18.14 -4.41 -15.90
N ARG A 274 -17.30 -3.67 -16.65
CA ARG A 274 -17.77 -2.63 -17.57
C ARG A 274 -18.54 -3.17 -18.75
N ILE A 275 -18.13 -4.31 -19.33
CA ILE A 275 -18.86 -5.00 -20.41
C ILE A 275 -20.25 -5.45 -19.93
N ILE A 276 -20.33 -6.05 -18.75
CA ILE A 276 -21.64 -6.49 -18.19
C ILE A 276 -22.59 -5.29 -18.07
N ILE A 277 -22.11 -4.18 -17.49
CA ILE A 277 -22.95 -2.99 -17.32
C ILE A 277 -23.38 -2.40 -18.66
N HIS A 278 -22.45 -2.34 -19.62
CA HIS A 278 -22.76 -1.85 -20.96
C HIS A 278 -23.86 -2.69 -21.64
N ASN A 279 -23.75 -4.02 -21.57
CA ASN A 279 -24.73 -4.93 -22.14
C ASN A 279 -26.07 -4.84 -21.42
N ARG A 280 -26.08 -4.70 -20.10
CA ARG A 280 -27.31 -4.50 -19.32
C ARG A 280 -28.04 -3.23 -19.73
N ASN A 281 -27.31 -2.12 -19.88
CA ASN A 281 -27.90 -0.84 -20.30
C ASN A 281 -28.46 -0.87 -21.73
N LYS A 282 -27.85 -1.66 -22.64
CA LYS A 282 -28.38 -1.87 -24.00
C LYS A 282 -29.66 -2.66 -24.02
N ASN A 283 -29.80 -3.62 -23.09
CA ASN A 283 -30.97 -4.56 -23.06
C ASN A 283 -32.09 -4.03 -22.17
N THR A 284 -31.97 -2.91 -21.51
CA THR A 284 -33.07 -2.26 -20.78
C THR A 284 -33.87 -1.45 -21.81
N PRO A 285 -35.13 -1.83 -22.11
CA PRO A 285 -35.97 -1.05 -23.03
C PRO A 285 -36.14 0.35 -22.47
N VAL A 286 -35.91 1.38 -23.29
CA VAL A 286 -36.37 2.74 -22.99
C VAL A 286 -37.89 2.65 -22.96
N LEU A 287 -38.50 2.60 -21.76
CA LEU A 287 -39.90 2.85 -21.59
C LEU A 287 -40.16 4.24 -22.19
N SER A 288 -40.79 4.27 -23.36
CA SER A 288 -41.16 5.49 -24.04
C SER A 288 -42.02 6.35 -23.12
N GLU A 289 -41.71 7.61 -23.01
CA GLU A 289 -42.46 8.63 -22.23
C GLU A 289 -43.90 8.86 -22.79
N GLU A 290 -44.38 7.98 -23.71
CA GLU A 290 -45.70 8.10 -24.33
C GLU A 290 -46.87 7.63 -23.46
N GLU A 291 -46.63 7.01 -22.30
CA GLU A 291 -47.70 6.49 -21.44
C GLU A 291 -48.20 7.48 -20.36
N ASN A 292 -47.66 8.71 -20.32
CA ASN A 292 -48.08 9.77 -19.40
C ASN A 292 -48.60 11.02 -20.10
N ALA A 293 -49.19 10.88 -21.29
CA ALA A 293 -50.01 11.96 -21.84
C ALA A 293 -51.32 12.03 -21.04
N PRO A 294 -51.69 13.14 -20.41
CA PRO A 294 -52.96 13.29 -19.74
C PRO A 294 -54.08 13.16 -20.78
N ALA A 295 -55.03 12.24 -20.53
CA ALA A 295 -56.24 12.14 -21.30
C ALA A 295 -56.91 13.52 -21.36
N THR A 296 -56.95 14.10 -22.54
CA THR A 296 -57.80 15.28 -22.81
C THR A 296 -59.22 14.87 -22.58
N GLU A 297 -59.86 15.33 -21.52
CA GLU A 297 -61.32 15.31 -21.34
C GLU A 297 -61.95 16.08 -22.49
N GLU A 298 -62.51 15.39 -23.47
CA GLU A 298 -63.47 15.91 -24.39
C GLU A 298 -64.81 16.05 -23.60
N ASN A 299 -65.08 17.27 -23.12
CA ASN A 299 -66.44 17.68 -22.75
C ASN A 299 -67.16 18.17 -24.01
N GLY A 300 -68.15 17.37 -24.47
CA GLY A 300 -69.21 17.76 -25.37
C GLY A 300 -70.54 17.77 -24.64
#